data_59030cd931499eda5a2f086e3b0a23b7
#
_entry.id   59030cd931499eda5a2f086e3b0a23b7
#
_cell.length_a   1.000
_cell.length_b   1.000
_cell.length_c   1.000
_cell.angle_alpha   90.00
_cell.angle_beta   90.00
_cell.angle_gamma   90.00
#
_symmetry.space_group_name_H-M   'P 1'
#
loop_
_entity.id
_entity.type
_entity.pdbx_description
1 polymer ?
#
loop_
_entity_poly.entity_id
_entity_poly.type
_entity_poly.pdbx_seq_one_letter_code
_entity_poly.pdbx_strand_id
1 'polypeptide(L)'
;MSFHNRVALDFPVSLGGYRNPRDPAEPMLLHLVHVPGAPNAGLDARAQFRAGRAKLLDMTFADFETKIRDELDRMLGPGGFSSARDILAITVNRWSHGYGYVANSLFDGDNYEETLRRARQTAGRVAIANSDAGGDAYAHLAIDQAERAVRELLGR
;
A
#
# COMPACT_ATOMS: atom_id res chain seq x y z
N MET A 1 14.56 -7.50 12.07
CA MET A 1 13.87 -6.84 10.94
C MET A 1 12.66 -6.16 11.51
N SER A 2 12.61 -4.85 11.47
CA SER A 2 11.43 -4.14 11.91
C SER A 2 10.41 -4.17 10.78
N PHE A 3 9.33 -4.90 10.96
CA PHE A 3 8.15 -4.70 10.15
C PHE A 3 7.48 -3.42 10.65
N HIS A 4 7.36 -2.44 9.81
CA HIS A 4 6.42 -1.35 10.06
C HIS A 4 5.02 -1.89 9.72
N ASN A 5 4.58 -2.86 10.51
CA ASN A 5 3.26 -3.42 10.35
C ASN A 5 2.28 -2.52 11.10
N ARG A 6 1.40 -1.89 10.35
CA ARG A 6 0.18 -1.36 10.93
C ARG A 6 -0.82 -2.50 10.98
N VAL A 7 -1.24 -2.86 12.16
CA VAL A 7 -2.43 -3.66 12.37
C VAL A 7 -3.58 -2.68 12.54
N ALA A 8 -4.48 -2.66 11.59
CA ALA A 8 -5.72 -1.91 11.72
C ALA A 8 -6.84 -2.90 12.04
N LEU A 9 -7.54 -2.64 13.12
CA LEU A 9 -8.81 -3.31 13.42
C LEU A 9 -9.87 -2.78 12.46
N ASP A 10 -10.90 -3.56 12.23
CA ASP A 10 -12.07 -3.13 11.49
C ASP A 10 -12.61 -1.81 12.03
N PHE A 11 -12.91 -0.90 11.12
CA PHE A 11 -13.57 0.34 11.48
C PHE A 11 -15.03 0.06 11.88
N PRO A 12 -15.56 0.75 12.89
CA PRO A 12 -16.94 0.59 13.33
C PRO A 12 -17.96 1.19 12.35
N VAL A 13 -17.68 1.09 11.06
CA VAL A 13 -18.52 1.64 9.97
C VAL A 13 -18.87 0.50 9.02
N SER A 14 -20.16 0.18 8.96
CA SER A 14 -20.66 -0.81 8.01
C SER A 14 -20.91 -0.15 6.65
N LEU A 15 -20.10 -0.50 5.65
CA LEU A 15 -20.23 -0.03 4.27
C LEU A 15 -20.42 -1.25 3.34
N GLY A 16 -21.21 -1.09 2.29
CA GLY A 16 -21.37 -2.11 1.26
C GLY A 16 -21.87 -3.46 1.75
N GLY A 17 -22.65 -3.50 2.83
CA GLY A 17 -23.15 -4.74 3.43
C GLY A 17 -22.18 -5.44 4.37
N TYR A 18 -20.99 -4.90 4.58
CA TYR A 18 -20.05 -5.37 5.58
C TYR A 18 -20.60 -5.11 6.99
N ARG A 19 -20.47 -6.10 7.86
CA ARG A 19 -20.89 -5.99 9.26
C ARG A 19 -19.68 -6.10 10.17
N ASN A 20 -19.42 -5.04 10.92
CA ASN A 20 -18.41 -5.09 11.98
C ASN A 20 -18.89 -5.95 13.14
N PRO A 21 -17.98 -6.70 13.79
CA PRO A 21 -18.31 -7.44 15.00
C PRO A 21 -18.77 -6.48 16.10
N ARG A 22 -19.79 -6.87 16.83
CA ARG A 22 -20.35 -6.12 17.97
C ARG A 22 -19.92 -6.68 19.30
N ASP A 23 -19.48 -7.92 19.30
CA ASP A 23 -19.00 -8.66 20.46
C ASP A 23 -17.51 -8.96 20.26
N PRO A 24 -16.63 -8.73 21.26
CA PRO A 24 -15.23 -9.11 21.22
C PRO A 24 -14.97 -10.61 20.94
N ALA A 25 -15.96 -11.47 21.18
CA ALA A 25 -15.89 -12.89 20.87
C ALA A 25 -16.20 -13.22 19.40
N GLU A 26 -16.74 -12.27 18.63
CA GLU A 26 -16.98 -12.47 17.21
C GLU A 26 -15.67 -12.32 16.39
N PRO A 27 -15.55 -13.08 15.29
CA PRO A 27 -14.43 -12.91 14.38
C PRO A 27 -14.34 -11.49 13.82
N MET A 28 -13.12 -10.95 13.74
CA MET A 28 -12.85 -9.65 13.15
C MET A 28 -11.76 -9.76 12.08
N LEU A 29 -11.70 -8.77 11.21
CA LEU A 29 -10.64 -8.64 10.21
C LEU A 29 -9.46 -7.86 10.80
N LEU A 30 -8.26 -8.42 10.68
CA LEU A 30 -7.01 -7.71 10.92
C LEU A 30 -6.35 -7.37 9.59
N HIS A 31 -6.05 -6.10 9.36
CA HIS A 31 -5.32 -5.65 8.20
C HIS A 31 -3.86 -5.43 8.58
N LEU A 32 -2.96 -6.27 8.03
CA LEU A 32 -1.52 -6.17 8.22
C LEU A 32 -0.89 -5.62 6.94
N VAL A 33 -0.09 -4.56 7.10
CA VAL A 33 0.67 -3.97 5.98
C VAL A 33 2.14 -4.35 6.11
N HIS A 34 2.66 -5.03 5.10
CA HIS A 34 4.07 -5.41 5.02
C HIS A 34 4.76 -4.67 3.86
N VAL A 35 5.71 -3.81 4.20
CA VAL A 35 6.55 -3.11 3.24
C VAL A 35 7.98 -3.62 3.36
N PRO A 36 8.41 -4.57 2.53
CA PRO A 36 9.77 -5.10 2.60
C PRO A 36 10.77 -4.06 2.11
N GLY A 37 11.89 -3.97 2.81
CA GLY A 37 13.01 -3.13 2.46
C GLY A 37 14.33 -3.87 2.63
N ALA A 38 15.43 -3.20 2.29
CA ALA A 38 16.80 -3.67 2.52
C ALA A 38 17.56 -2.68 3.41
N PRO A 39 17.13 -2.48 4.69
CA PRO A 39 17.77 -1.52 5.57
C PRO A 39 19.24 -1.93 5.81
N ASN A 40 20.11 -0.94 5.93
CA ASN A 40 21.55 -1.12 6.18
C ASN A 40 22.33 -1.88 5.09
N ALA A 41 21.75 -2.00 3.88
CA ALA A 41 22.42 -2.66 2.75
C ALA A 41 23.36 -1.71 1.96
N GLY A 42 23.52 -0.47 2.37
CA GLY A 42 24.33 0.53 1.65
C GLY A 42 23.76 0.93 0.29
N LEU A 43 22.50 0.61 0.03
CA LEU A 43 21.84 0.87 -1.24
C LEU A 43 21.20 2.27 -1.24
N ASP A 44 21.17 2.90 -2.42
CA ASP A 44 20.35 4.09 -2.61
C ASP A 44 18.84 3.77 -2.52
N ALA A 45 17.99 4.79 -2.44
CA ALA A 45 16.55 4.61 -2.26
C ALA A 45 15.91 3.76 -3.36
N ARG A 46 16.27 4.00 -4.62
CA ARG A 46 15.74 3.24 -5.76
C ARG A 46 16.14 1.78 -5.72
N ALA A 47 17.40 1.49 -5.40
CA ALA A 47 17.90 0.14 -5.26
C ALA A 47 17.25 -0.59 -4.08
N GLN A 48 17.00 0.10 -2.97
CA GLN A 48 16.26 -0.45 -1.83
C GLN A 48 14.82 -0.83 -2.19
N PHE A 49 14.09 0.02 -2.93
CA PHE A 49 12.74 -0.29 -3.41
C PHE A 49 12.72 -1.50 -4.34
N ARG A 50 13.69 -1.59 -5.26
CA ARG A 50 13.82 -2.75 -6.14
C ARG A 50 14.09 -4.04 -5.37
N ALA A 51 15.01 -4.00 -4.41
CA ALA A 51 15.32 -5.14 -3.56
C ALA A 51 14.11 -5.56 -2.70
N GLY A 52 13.39 -4.60 -2.13
CA GLY A 52 12.16 -4.87 -1.37
C GLY A 52 11.08 -5.49 -2.24
N ARG A 53 10.86 -4.98 -3.46
CA ARG A 53 9.94 -5.56 -4.43
C ARG A 53 10.32 -6.99 -4.82
N ALA A 54 11.59 -7.23 -5.15
CA ALA A 54 12.06 -8.57 -5.50
C ALA A 54 11.78 -9.56 -4.36
N LYS A 55 12.10 -9.16 -3.12
CA LYS A 55 11.82 -9.96 -1.93
C LYS A 55 10.32 -10.24 -1.75
N LEU A 56 9.46 -9.23 -1.95
CA LEU A 56 8.00 -9.39 -1.85
C LEU A 56 7.48 -10.42 -2.85
N LEU A 57 8.00 -10.41 -4.07
CA LEU A 57 7.57 -11.31 -5.14
C LEU A 57 8.11 -12.74 -4.96
N ASP A 58 9.27 -12.90 -4.33
CA ASP A 58 9.91 -14.18 -4.06
C ASP A 58 9.28 -14.92 -2.88
N MET A 59 8.65 -14.21 -1.95
CA MET A 59 8.00 -14.83 -0.80
C MET A 59 6.82 -15.72 -1.21
N THR A 60 6.76 -16.91 -0.65
CA THR A 60 5.62 -17.83 -0.79
C THR A 60 4.49 -17.47 0.19
N PHE A 61 3.30 -18.08 0.00
CA PHE A 61 2.22 -17.95 0.98
C PHE A 61 2.65 -18.46 2.37
N ALA A 62 3.38 -19.58 2.42
CA ALA A 62 3.87 -20.15 3.66
C ALA A 62 4.83 -19.20 4.41
N ASP A 63 5.65 -18.44 3.69
CA ASP A 63 6.51 -17.43 4.30
C ASP A 63 5.70 -16.30 4.95
N PHE A 64 4.63 -15.85 4.31
CA PHE A 64 3.72 -14.87 4.88
C PHE A 64 2.97 -15.44 6.07
N GLU A 65 2.41 -16.63 5.95
CA GLU A 65 1.66 -17.29 7.02
C GLU A 65 2.52 -17.44 8.27
N THR A 66 3.74 -17.97 8.13
CA THR A 66 4.68 -18.12 9.26
C THR A 66 4.94 -16.78 9.92
N LYS A 67 5.25 -15.75 9.13
CA LYS A 67 5.52 -14.41 9.66
C LYS A 67 4.33 -13.80 10.40
N ILE A 68 3.14 -13.94 9.83
CA ILE A 68 1.90 -13.41 10.43
C ILE A 68 1.64 -14.09 11.78
N ARG A 69 1.74 -15.41 11.81
CA ARG A 69 1.51 -16.19 13.05
C ARG A 69 2.52 -15.84 14.13
N ASP A 70 3.81 -15.86 13.80
CA ASP A 70 4.89 -15.54 14.74
C ASP A 70 4.76 -14.13 15.31
N GLU A 71 4.40 -13.16 14.46
CA GLU A 71 4.27 -11.77 14.89
C GLU A 71 3.04 -11.55 15.79
N LEU A 72 1.91 -12.13 15.43
CA LEU A 72 0.70 -12.03 16.24
C LEU A 72 0.83 -12.79 17.57
N ASP A 73 1.42 -13.98 17.58
CA ASP A 73 1.68 -14.71 18.81
C ASP A 73 2.63 -13.95 19.73
N ARG A 74 3.67 -13.30 19.18
CA ARG A 74 4.57 -12.47 19.98
C ARG A 74 3.90 -11.24 20.54
N MET A 75 3.04 -10.58 19.76
CA MET A 75 2.38 -9.32 20.18
C MET A 75 1.20 -9.58 21.12
N LEU A 76 0.37 -10.55 20.80
CA LEU A 76 -0.91 -10.77 21.46
C LEU A 76 -0.93 -11.99 22.38
N GLY A 77 0.06 -12.89 22.24
CA GLY A 77 0.19 -14.09 23.07
C GLY A 77 0.18 -13.83 24.58
N PRO A 78 0.87 -12.78 25.09
CA PRO A 78 0.79 -12.42 26.49
C PRO A 78 -0.64 -12.11 26.99
N GLY A 79 -1.54 -11.71 26.08
CA GLY A 79 -2.97 -11.49 26.34
C GLY A 79 -3.85 -12.73 26.14
N GLY A 80 -3.25 -13.90 25.88
CA GLY A 80 -3.97 -15.16 25.69
C GLY A 80 -4.32 -15.53 24.26
N PHE A 81 -3.89 -14.76 23.27
CA PHE A 81 -4.04 -15.08 21.84
C PHE A 81 -3.15 -16.28 21.46
N SER A 82 -3.64 -17.11 20.55
CA SER A 82 -2.89 -18.19 19.92
C SER A 82 -3.22 -18.25 18.43
N SER A 83 -2.24 -18.04 17.59
CA SER A 83 -2.44 -18.04 16.13
C SER A 83 -3.01 -19.36 15.60
N ALA A 84 -2.69 -20.46 16.26
CA ALA A 84 -3.21 -21.78 15.90
C ALA A 84 -4.71 -21.96 16.19
N ARG A 85 -5.20 -21.27 17.22
CA ARG A 85 -6.61 -21.35 17.65
C ARG A 85 -7.45 -20.22 17.08
N ASP A 86 -6.90 -18.99 17.05
CA ASP A 86 -7.68 -17.77 16.88
C ASP A 86 -7.66 -17.22 15.46
N ILE A 87 -6.75 -17.68 14.60
CA ILE A 87 -6.75 -17.31 13.18
C ILE A 87 -7.61 -18.29 12.39
N LEU A 88 -8.73 -17.81 11.87
CA LEU A 88 -9.65 -18.60 11.05
C LEU A 88 -9.20 -18.70 9.59
N ALA A 89 -8.67 -17.63 9.04
CA ALA A 89 -8.20 -17.56 7.66
C ALA A 89 -7.15 -16.47 7.49
N ILE A 90 -6.29 -16.62 6.47
CA ILE A 90 -5.32 -15.64 6.04
C ILE A 90 -5.46 -15.44 4.55
N THR A 91 -5.49 -14.18 4.11
CA THR A 91 -5.36 -13.81 2.70
C THR A 91 -4.13 -12.93 2.52
N VAL A 92 -3.44 -13.07 1.40
CA VAL A 92 -2.26 -12.28 1.07
C VAL A 92 -2.45 -11.63 -0.28
N ASN A 93 -2.52 -10.30 -0.28
CA ASN A 93 -2.55 -9.49 -1.50
C ASN A 93 -1.17 -8.87 -1.71
N ARG A 94 -0.52 -9.22 -2.82
CA ARG A 94 0.81 -8.70 -3.17
C ARG A 94 0.70 -7.62 -4.23
N TRP A 95 1.10 -6.42 -3.86
CA TRP A 95 1.18 -5.27 -4.75
C TRP A 95 2.65 -5.02 -5.08
N SER A 96 3.04 -5.30 -6.30
CA SER A 96 4.44 -5.10 -6.75
C SER A 96 4.82 -3.63 -6.87
N HIS A 97 3.82 -2.77 -7.01
CA HIS A 97 3.92 -1.32 -7.01
C HIS A 97 2.77 -0.81 -6.17
N GLY A 98 3.04 0.02 -5.21
CA GLY A 98 2.03 0.57 -4.32
C GLY A 98 2.25 2.03 -4.11
N TYR A 99 1.14 2.76 -4.11
CA TYR A 99 0.97 4.19 -4.08
C TYR A 99 1.57 4.93 -5.27
N GLY A 100 1.02 6.10 -5.62
CA GLY A 100 1.64 7.07 -6.48
C GLY A 100 2.94 7.58 -5.88
N TYR A 101 3.91 7.89 -6.71
CA TYR A 101 5.16 8.47 -6.23
C TYR A 101 4.89 9.88 -5.71
N VAL A 102 5.29 10.14 -4.49
CA VAL A 102 5.25 11.47 -3.85
C VAL A 102 6.67 12.04 -3.84
N ALA A 103 6.80 13.31 -4.16
CA ALA A 103 8.09 13.97 -4.11
C ALA A 103 8.75 13.81 -2.74
N ASN A 104 10.00 13.39 -2.75
CA ASN A 104 10.82 13.30 -1.55
C ASN A 104 11.82 14.46 -1.55
N SER A 105 11.62 15.42 -0.65
CA SER A 105 12.46 16.61 -0.56
C SER A 105 13.95 16.35 -0.29
N LEU A 106 14.30 15.14 0.13
CA LEU A 106 15.69 14.74 0.38
C LEU A 106 16.39 14.20 -0.89
N PHE A 107 15.63 13.71 -1.86
CA PHE A 107 16.20 12.99 -3.02
C PHE A 107 15.76 13.54 -4.36
N ASP A 108 14.63 14.23 -4.40
CA ASP A 108 14.10 14.83 -5.62
C ASP A 108 14.48 16.31 -5.66
N GLY A 109 14.84 16.79 -6.83
CA GLY A 109 15.17 18.20 -7.02
C GLY A 109 13.92 19.09 -7.10
N ASP A 110 14.15 20.40 -7.12
CA ASP A 110 13.10 21.43 -7.17
C ASP A 110 12.26 21.41 -8.47
N ASN A 111 12.64 20.59 -9.44
CA ASN A 111 11.96 20.45 -10.73
C ASN A 111 10.90 19.34 -10.77
N TYR A 112 10.50 18.78 -9.63
CA TYR A 112 9.52 17.69 -9.57
C TYR A 112 8.18 18.06 -10.21
N GLU A 113 7.64 19.23 -9.88
CA GLU A 113 6.39 19.73 -10.47
C GLU A 113 6.46 19.86 -12.00
N GLU A 114 7.56 20.36 -12.52
CA GLU A 114 7.78 20.46 -13.97
C GLU A 114 7.87 19.06 -14.60
N THR A 115 8.50 18.12 -13.90
CA THR A 115 8.57 16.72 -14.34
C THR A 115 7.19 16.10 -14.43
N LEU A 116 6.34 16.29 -13.42
CA LEU A 116 4.94 15.86 -13.43
C LEU A 116 4.15 16.49 -14.57
N ARG A 117 4.27 17.80 -14.74
CA ARG A 117 3.58 18.54 -15.79
C ARG A 117 3.95 17.99 -17.18
N ARG A 118 5.22 17.69 -17.41
CA ARG A 118 5.69 17.10 -18.66
C ARG A 118 5.21 15.66 -18.83
N ALA A 119 5.27 14.86 -17.78
CA ALA A 119 4.87 13.45 -17.81
C ALA A 119 3.37 13.25 -18.12
N ARG A 120 2.50 14.18 -17.67
CA ARG A 120 1.06 14.11 -17.89
C ARG A 120 0.54 14.79 -19.14
N GLN A 121 1.42 15.32 -19.98
CA GLN A 121 0.99 15.99 -21.23
C GLN A 121 0.26 15.02 -22.15
N THR A 122 -0.87 15.51 -22.70
CA THR A 122 -1.64 14.77 -23.68
C THR A 122 -0.85 14.60 -24.98
N ALA A 123 -0.80 13.39 -25.51
CA ALA A 123 -0.14 13.05 -26.78
C ALA A 123 -1.20 12.56 -27.79
N GLY A 124 -1.59 13.41 -28.71
CA GLY A 124 -2.64 13.10 -29.67
C GLY A 124 -3.98 12.81 -28.97
N ARG A 125 -4.43 11.56 -29.04
CA ARG A 125 -5.69 11.10 -28.42
C ARG A 125 -5.47 10.33 -27.11
N VAL A 126 -4.27 10.39 -26.53
CA VAL A 126 -3.91 9.71 -25.30
C VAL A 126 -3.67 10.74 -24.21
N ALA A 127 -4.43 10.67 -23.14
CA ALA A 127 -4.20 11.44 -21.92
C ALA A 127 -3.95 10.51 -20.73
N ILE A 128 -3.08 10.93 -19.82
CA ILE A 128 -2.75 10.17 -18.62
C ILE A 128 -3.60 10.71 -17.48
N ALA A 129 -4.34 9.82 -16.85
CA ALA A 129 -5.09 10.09 -15.63
C ALA A 129 -4.48 9.29 -14.46
N ASN A 130 -5.16 9.24 -13.33
CA ASN A 130 -4.76 8.60 -12.09
C ASN A 130 -3.94 9.52 -11.16
N SER A 131 -3.86 9.14 -9.90
CA SER A 131 -3.18 9.90 -8.85
C SER A 131 -1.69 10.11 -9.14
N ASP A 132 -1.02 9.18 -9.84
CA ASP A 132 0.37 9.35 -10.29
C ASP A 132 0.57 10.60 -11.13
N ALA A 133 -0.40 10.95 -11.97
CA ALA A 133 -0.37 12.18 -12.77
C ALA A 133 -0.53 13.45 -11.92
N GLY A 134 -1.04 13.32 -10.70
CA GLY A 134 -1.15 14.38 -9.70
C GLY A 134 0.05 14.44 -8.75
N GLY A 135 0.91 13.43 -8.75
CA GLY A 135 2.11 13.38 -7.91
C GLY A 135 1.84 13.05 -6.45
N ASP A 136 0.70 12.45 -6.13
CA ASP A 136 0.38 11.99 -4.80
C ASP A 136 -0.55 10.75 -4.85
N ALA A 137 -0.73 10.08 -3.72
CA ALA A 137 -1.40 8.78 -3.64
C ALA A 137 -2.84 8.87 -3.07
N TYR A 138 -3.59 9.89 -3.45
CA TYR A 138 -4.95 10.10 -2.94
C TYR A 138 -6.03 9.90 -4.00
N ALA A 139 -7.17 9.34 -3.58
CA ALA A 139 -8.31 9.08 -4.46
C ALA A 139 -8.90 10.36 -5.09
N HIS A 140 -8.96 11.47 -4.36
CA HIS A 140 -9.43 12.73 -4.91
C HIS A 140 -8.54 13.24 -6.05
N LEU A 141 -7.21 13.10 -5.92
CA LEU A 141 -6.29 13.42 -7.01
C LEU A 141 -6.51 12.55 -8.26
N ALA A 142 -6.82 11.26 -8.07
CA ALA A 142 -7.15 10.40 -9.21
C ALA A 142 -8.40 10.91 -9.95
N ILE A 143 -9.41 11.42 -9.23
CA ILE A 143 -10.62 12.01 -9.79
C ILE A 143 -10.30 13.32 -10.52
N ASP A 144 -9.54 14.22 -9.89
CA ASP A 144 -9.13 15.49 -10.48
C ASP A 144 -8.32 15.28 -11.78
N GLN A 145 -7.41 14.32 -11.78
CA GLN A 145 -6.62 13.99 -12.96
C GLN A 145 -7.46 13.32 -14.06
N ALA A 146 -8.48 12.55 -13.70
CA ALA A 146 -9.42 12.00 -14.68
C ALA A 146 -10.24 13.12 -15.33
N GLU A 147 -10.76 14.08 -14.57
CA GLU A 147 -11.47 15.24 -15.08
C GLU A 147 -10.58 16.07 -16.02
N ARG A 148 -9.35 16.38 -15.60
CA ARG A 148 -8.37 17.07 -16.44
C ARG A 148 -8.15 16.33 -17.76
N ALA A 149 -7.89 15.04 -17.72
CA ALA A 149 -7.60 14.23 -18.91
C ALA A 149 -8.80 14.24 -19.90
N VAL A 150 -10.03 14.17 -19.40
CA VAL A 150 -11.24 14.25 -20.22
C VAL A 150 -11.38 15.65 -20.87
N ARG A 151 -11.17 16.71 -20.10
CA ARG A 151 -11.21 18.09 -20.63
C ARG A 151 -10.19 18.30 -21.75
N GLU A 152 -8.95 17.86 -21.55
CA GLU A 152 -7.87 17.96 -22.55
C GLU A 152 -8.24 17.22 -23.84
N LEU A 153 -8.79 15.99 -23.74
CA LEU A 153 -9.20 15.21 -24.92
C LEU A 153 -10.41 15.81 -25.64
N LEU A 154 -11.28 16.52 -24.94
CA LEU A 154 -12.45 17.19 -25.52
C LEU A 154 -12.14 18.62 -26.01
N GLY A 155 -10.93 19.12 -25.82
CA GLY A 155 -10.53 20.48 -26.20
C GLY A 155 -11.22 21.57 -25.36
N ARG A 156 -11.52 21.29 -24.10
CA ARG A 156 -12.25 22.21 -23.19
C ARG A 156 -11.40 22.68 -22.04
#